data_74e4d274046c8410c3df963d90b0171f
#
_entry.id   74e4d274046c8410c3df963d90b0171f
#
_cell.length_a   1.000
_cell.length_b   1.000
_cell.length_c   1.000
_cell.angle_alpha   90.00
_cell.angle_beta   90.00
_cell.angle_gamma   90.00
#
_symmetry.space_group_name_H-M   'P 1'
#
loop_
_entity.id
_entity.type
_entity.pdbx_description
1 polymer ?
#
loop_
_entity_poly.entity_id
_entity_poly.type
_entity_poly.pdbx_seq_one_letter_code
_entity_poly.pdbx_strand_id
1 'polypeptide(L)'
;LYLAQLPFRALPPAPDFDLLAHRGVHQTFHRQGLDNDTCTAERIDTPRHAFLENTLPSMRAAFAAGATRIEIDVHATADGELVVWHDWTVDCRTEGHGETRSLTLAQLRSLDAGHGYTADGGQSYPFRGQGIGLIPSLREVLQAFPEGHFVIDQKDRSPATTQLIASVLDSLGASGRVCLGATAELNAHYLDIPAASASRCTLAEPRQIKRCLIDYIGSGWTGELPASCAGQSLTVPDAALLRLLWGWPGTFIERVRASGGKVYVWTDDPARVAPLRALGIDGILTDRIELMSEAKPPSL
;
A
#
# COMPACT_ATOMS: atom_id res chain seq x y z
N LEU A 1 9.43 -30.04 19.69
CA LEU A 1 9.22 -29.90 18.22
C LEU A 1 9.64 -28.51 17.72
N TYR A 2 9.32 -27.42 18.43
CA TYR A 2 9.77 -26.07 18.07
C TYR A 2 11.31 -25.92 18.09
N LEU A 3 12.03 -26.68 18.89
CA LEU A 3 13.51 -26.69 18.94
C LEU A 3 14.15 -27.36 17.71
N ALA A 4 13.38 -28.08 16.91
CA ALA A 4 13.80 -28.68 15.64
C ALA A 4 13.36 -27.84 14.43
N GLN A 5 13.26 -26.51 14.58
CA GLN A 5 12.99 -25.63 13.45
C GLN A 5 13.99 -25.88 12.32
N LEU A 6 13.49 -25.86 11.10
CA LEU A 6 14.35 -25.85 9.93
C LEU A 6 15.40 -24.74 10.08
N PRO A 7 16.67 -25.01 9.75
CA PRO A 7 17.70 -24.00 9.86
C PRO A 7 17.26 -22.73 9.10
N PHE A 8 17.62 -21.57 9.65
CA PHE A 8 17.45 -20.29 8.96
C PHE A 8 18.06 -20.39 7.55
N ARG A 9 17.21 -20.32 6.54
CA ARG A 9 17.61 -20.42 5.14
C ARG A 9 17.09 -19.21 4.38
N ALA A 10 17.98 -18.32 3.97
CA ALA A 10 17.64 -17.29 3.01
C ALA A 10 17.40 -17.93 1.63
N LEU A 11 16.50 -17.34 0.86
CA LEU A 11 16.34 -17.67 -0.55
C LEU A 11 17.25 -16.77 -1.41
N PRO A 12 17.54 -17.17 -2.66
CA PRO A 12 18.11 -16.22 -3.62
C PRO A 12 17.24 -14.96 -3.69
N PRO A 13 17.85 -13.78 -3.89
CA PRO A 13 17.10 -12.54 -4.09
C PRO A 13 16.03 -12.72 -5.18
N ALA A 14 14.84 -12.19 -4.94
CA ALA A 14 13.77 -12.21 -5.93
C ALA A 14 14.22 -11.46 -7.20
N PRO A 15 14.07 -12.05 -8.41
CA PRO A 15 14.48 -11.39 -9.65
C PRO A 15 13.71 -10.07 -9.85
N ASP A 16 12.43 -10.08 -9.52
CA ASP A 16 11.52 -8.94 -9.62
C ASP A 16 11.25 -8.37 -8.23
N PHE A 17 12.30 -7.81 -7.61
CA PHE A 17 12.17 -7.21 -6.28
C PHE A 17 11.38 -5.91 -6.35
N ASP A 18 10.21 -5.87 -5.70
CA ASP A 18 9.34 -4.71 -5.69
C ASP A 18 9.78 -3.66 -4.66
N LEU A 19 9.80 -2.39 -5.09
CA LEU A 19 9.85 -1.21 -4.24
C LEU A 19 8.47 -0.57 -4.25
N LEU A 20 7.67 -0.82 -3.18
CA LEU A 20 6.32 -0.27 -3.02
C LEU A 20 6.40 1.07 -2.30
N ALA A 21 5.98 2.14 -2.97
CA ALA A 21 5.75 3.43 -2.32
C ALA A 21 4.33 3.48 -1.75
N HIS A 22 4.21 3.72 -0.45
CA HIS A 22 2.92 3.93 0.21
C HIS A 22 2.44 5.36 -0.10
N ARG A 23 1.32 5.50 -0.81
CA ARG A 23 0.69 6.77 -1.24
C ARG A 23 1.58 7.70 -2.09
N GLY A 24 2.64 7.18 -2.71
CA GLY A 24 3.63 7.97 -3.44
C GLY A 24 4.71 8.59 -2.54
N VAL A 25 5.31 9.72 -2.96
CA VAL A 25 6.16 10.54 -2.08
C VAL A 25 5.27 11.50 -1.30
N HIS A 26 5.37 11.49 0.03
CA HIS A 26 4.49 12.30 0.87
C HIS A 26 5.20 12.86 2.12
N GLN A 27 4.53 13.75 2.85
CA GLN A 27 5.05 14.31 4.09
C GLN A 27 5.15 13.24 5.16
N THR A 28 6.28 13.14 5.83
CA THR A 28 6.44 12.28 7.01
C THR A 28 5.82 12.93 8.23
N PHE A 29 5.50 12.13 9.25
CA PHE A 29 4.82 12.61 10.46
C PHE A 29 5.23 11.79 11.68
N HIS A 30 5.02 12.37 12.86
CA HIS A 30 5.27 11.72 14.13
C HIS A 30 4.34 10.53 14.36
N ARG A 31 4.91 9.32 14.52
CA ARG A 31 4.16 8.06 14.62
C ARG A 31 3.73 7.67 16.03
N GLN A 32 4.17 8.42 17.07
CA GLN A 32 3.82 8.08 18.45
C GLN A 32 2.33 8.35 18.73
N GLY A 33 1.62 7.35 19.26
CA GLY A 33 0.21 7.48 19.65
C GLY A 33 -0.76 7.60 18.48
N LEU A 34 -0.44 7.02 17.33
CA LEU A 34 -1.35 6.97 16.18
C LEU A 34 -2.49 5.99 16.44
N ASP A 35 -3.67 6.38 16.01
CA ASP A 35 -4.84 5.53 15.79
C ASP A 35 -5.41 5.77 14.38
N ASN A 36 -6.51 5.12 14.06
CA ASN A 36 -7.13 5.20 12.72
C ASN A 36 -7.76 6.57 12.41
N ASP A 37 -8.03 7.37 13.45
CA ASP A 37 -8.71 8.68 13.34
C ASP A 37 -7.73 9.85 13.51
N THR A 38 -6.45 9.55 13.73
CA THR A 38 -5.42 10.58 13.94
C THR A 38 -5.18 11.38 12.65
N CYS A 39 -5.38 12.71 12.72
CA CYS A 39 -5.02 13.62 11.64
C CYS A 39 -3.49 13.74 11.52
N THR A 40 -2.91 13.03 10.54
CA THR A 40 -1.46 13.03 10.33
C THR A 40 -0.95 14.34 9.71
N ALA A 41 -1.80 15.10 9.02
CA ALA A 41 -1.44 16.40 8.46
C ALA A 41 -1.12 17.44 9.55
N GLU A 42 -1.75 17.36 10.72
CA GLU A 42 -1.51 18.31 11.83
C GLU A 42 -0.19 18.06 12.59
N ARG A 43 0.57 17.04 12.21
CA ARG A 43 1.75 16.60 12.94
C ARG A 43 2.89 16.14 12.02
N ILE A 44 3.00 16.74 10.86
CA ILE A 44 4.08 16.41 9.92
C ILE A 44 5.45 16.81 10.50
N ASP A 45 6.48 16.13 10.03
CA ASP A 45 7.86 16.57 10.22
C ASP A 45 8.12 17.84 9.40
N THR A 46 9.22 18.55 9.67
CA THR A 46 9.61 19.70 8.85
C THR A 46 9.67 19.30 7.37
N PRO A 47 8.89 19.96 6.49
CA PRO A 47 8.81 19.61 5.08
C PRO A 47 10.16 19.65 4.37
N ARG A 48 10.45 18.63 3.57
CA ARG A 48 11.65 18.58 2.71
C ARG A 48 11.31 18.69 1.23
N HIS A 49 10.05 18.62 0.87
CA HIS A 49 9.50 18.70 -0.48
C HIS A 49 8.03 19.16 -0.41
N ALA A 50 7.41 19.45 -1.55
CA ALA A 50 6.03 19.90 -1.63
C ALA A 50 5.02 18.80 -2.04
N PHE A 51 5.44 17.52 -2.09
CA PHE A 51 4.54 16.45 -2.49
C PHE A 51 3.55 16.09 -1.39
N LEU A 52 2.29 15.93 -1.78
CA LEU A 52 1.18 15.48 -0.95
C LEU A 52 0.77 14.08 -1.37
N GLU A 53 0.44 13.21 -0.40
CA GLU A 53 0.04 11.83 -0.64
C GLU A 53 -1.12 11.70 -1.62
N ASN A 54 -1.20 10.57 -2.30
CA ASN A 54 -2.31 10.24 -3.20
C ASN A 54 -2.55 11.22 -4.35
N THR A 55 -1.53 12.00 -4.75
CA THR A 55 -1.62 12.96 -5.87
C THR A 55 -0.77 12.52 -7.07
N LEU A 56 -1.12 12.95 -8.27
CA LEU A 56 -0.32 12.63 -9.47
C LEU A 56 1.14 13.12 -9.38
N PRO A 57 1.43 14.33 -8.85
CA PRO A 57 2.82 14.77 -8.62
C PRO A 57 3.59 13.85 -7.67
N SER A 58 2.97 13.41 -6.57
CA SER A 58 3.52 12.48 -5.59
C SER A 58 3.89 11.12 -6.22
N MET A 59 2.96 10.56 -7.02
CA MET A 59 3.17 9.29 -7.71
C MET A 59 4.28 9.39 -8.77
N ARG A 60 4.34 10.50 -9.52
CA ARG A 60 5.41 10.75 -10.49
C ARG A 60 6.76 10.82 -9.81
N ALA A 61 6.85 11.49 -8.66
CA ALA A 61 8.06 11.56 -7.85
C ALA A 61 8.47 10.18 -7.33
N ALA A 62 7.50 9.34 -6.91
CA ALA A 62 7.78 7.98 -6.44
C ALA A 62 8.34 7.09 -7.57
N PHE A 63 7.75 7.10 -8.76
CA PHE A 63 8.30 6.36 -9.90
C PHE A 63 9.69 6.89 -10.30
N ALA A 64 9.90 8.21 -10.28
CA ALA A 64 11.21 8.80 -10.54
C ALA A 64 12.26 8.40 -9.49
N ALA A 65 11.83 8.19 -8.23
CA ALA A 65 12.68 7.67 -7.15
C ALA A 65 12.91 6.15 -7.24
N GLY A 66 12.35 5.46 -8.24
CA GLY A 66 12.58 4.03 -8.48
C GLY A 66 11.52 3.10 -7.89
N ALA A 67 10.36 3.62 -7.45
CA ALA A 67 9.24 2.76 -7.12
C ALA A 67 8.90 1.87 -8.31
N THR A 68 8.74 0.56 -8.07
CA THR A 68 8.24 -0.38 -9.08
C THR A 68 6.71 -0.46 -9.02
N ARG A 69 6.13 -0.08 -7.86
CA ARG A 69 4.71 -0.13 -7.59
C ARG A 69 4.34 0.97 -6.58
N ILE A 70 3.15 1.51 -6.68
CA ILE A 70 2.62 2.49 -5.72
C ILE A 70 1.32 1.95 -5.11
N GLU A 71 1.23 2.02 -3.79
CA GLU A 71 -0.04 1.82 -3.09
C GLU A 71 -0.80 3.14 -3.08
N ILE A 72 -2.11 3.09 -3.30
CA ILE A 72 -3.03 4.22 -3.33
C ILE A 72 -4.34 3.88 -2.64
N ASP A 73 -4.89 4.82 -1.91
CA ASP A 73 -6.16 4.68 -1.19
C ASP A 73 -7.34 5.08 -2.07
N VAL A 74 -8.42 4.30 -2.08
CA VAL A 74 -9.57 4.57 -2.94
C VAL A 74 -10.89 4.54 -2.18
N HIS A 75 -11.72 5.57 -2.39
CA HIS A 75 -13.11 5.64 -1.96
C HIS A 75 -14.06 5.75 -3.15
N ALA A 76 -15.29 5.25 -3.01
CA ALA A 76 -16.40 5.64 -3.88
C ALA A 76 -16.92 7.02 -3.47
N THR A 77 -17.31 7.84 -4.44
CA THR A 77 -17.91 9.17 -4.26
C THR A 77 -19.42 9.14 -4.34
N ALA A 78 -20.09 10.23 -3.95
CA ALA A 78 -21.55 10.34 -4.00
C ALA A 78 -22.13 10.23 -5.42
N ASP A 79 -21.37 10.61 -6.44
CA ASP A 79 -21.74 10.52 -7.87
C ASP A 79 -21.26 9.23 -8.55
N GLY A 80 -20.79 8.24 -7.77
CA GLY A 80 -20.42 6.91 -8.29
C GLY A 80 -19.06 6.87 -9.00
N GLU A 81 -18.19 7.85 -8.78
CA GLU A 81 -16.82 7.85 -9.24
C GLU A 81 -15.91 7.21 -8.17
N LEU A 82 -14.64 6.94 -8.53
CA LEU A 82 -13.62 6.48 -7.61
C LEU A 82 -12.57 7.57 -7.41
N VAL A 83 -12.47 8.10 -6.19
CA VAL A 83 -11.48 9.12 -5.80
C VAL A 83 -10.28 8.46 -5.13
N VAL A 84 -9.08 8.97 -5.40
CA VAL A 84 -7.85 8.54 -4.71
C VAL A 84 -7.60 9.47 -3.54
N TRP A 85 -7.92 8.99 -2.34
CA TRP A 85 -7.90 9.73 -1.08
C TRP A 85 -7.86 8.78 0.11
N HIS A 86 -7.10 9.11 1.17
CA HIS A 86 -6.94 8.23 2.32
C HIS A 86 -8.05 8.35 3.36
N ASP A 87 -8.36 9.59 3.78
CA ASP A 87 -9.15 9.82 4.99
C ASP A 87 -10.64 9.55 4.76
N TRP A 88 -11.32 9.08 5.80
CA TRP A 88 -12.77 8.88 5.80
C TRP A 88 -13.56 10.18 5.66
N THR A 89 -12.98 11.29 6.13
CA THR A 89 -13.52 12.63 6.03
C THR A 89 -12.50 13.55 5.35
N VAL A 90 -12.95 14.71 4.88
CA VAL A 90 -12.06 15.70 4.27
C VAL A 90 -11.49 16.70 5.27
N ASP A 91 -11.94 16.68 6.53
CA ASP A 91 -11.70 17.70 7.55
C ASP A 91 -10.21 17.86 7.94
N CYS A 92 -9.45 16.76 7.92
CA CYS A 92 -8.05 16.78 8.37
C CYS A 92 -7.13 17.55 7.41
N ARG A 93 -7.30 17.36 6.11
CA ARG A 93 -6.34 17.83 5.11
C ARG A 93 -6.83 18.99 4.28
N THR A 94 -8.13 19.28 4.31
CA THR A 94 -8.76 20.32 3.49
C THR A 94 -9.50 21.34 4.35
N GLU A 95 -10.00 22.41 3.74
CA GLU A 95 -10.93 23.37 4.34
C GLU A 95 -12.37 22.88 4.33
N GLY A 96 -12.66 21.75 3.68
CA GLY A 96 -13.99 21.15 3.62
C GLY A 96 -14.33 20.34 4.86
N HIS A 97 -15.59 19.90 4.96
CA HIS A 97 -16.10 19.11 6.08
C HIS A 97 -16.96 17.95 5.63
N GLY A 98 -16.93 16.86 6.40
CA GLY A 98 -17.79 15.70 6.23
C GLY A 98 -17.13 14.50 5.56
N GLU A 99 -17.93 13.45 5.36
CA GLU A 99 -17.43 12.17 4.83
C GLU A 99 -17.02 12.29 3.36
N THR A 100 -15.86 11.76 3.00
CA THR A 100 -15.34 11.69 1.63
C THR A 100 -16.35 11.09 0.66
N ARG A 101 -17.02 10.00 1.04
CA ARG A 101 -18.03 9.32 0.21
C ARG A 101 -19.33 10.10 0.01
N SER A 102 -19.58 11.15 0.81
CA SER A 102 -20.78 12.00 0.70
C SER A 102 -20.60 13.16 -0.27
N LEU A 103 -19.39 13.34 -0.79
CA LEU A 103 -19.04 14.38 -1.75
C LEU A 103 -18.93 13.81 -3.16
N THR A 104 -19.27 14.62 -4.16
CA THR A 104 -19.00 14.30 -5.57
C THR A 104 -17.51 14.48 -5.88
N LEU A 105 -17.01 13.84 -6.93
CA LEU A 105 -15.64 14.02 -7.39
C LEU A 105 -15.32 15.50 -7.68
N ALA A 106 -16.27 16.24 -8.26
CA ALA A 106 -16.11 17.66 -8.55
C ALA A 106 -15.97 18.50 -7.26
N GLN A 107 -16.75 18.19 -6.22
CA GLN A 107 -16.62 18.84 -4.90
C GLN A 107 -15.26 18.54 -4.27
N LEU A 108 -14.85 17.27 -4.24
CA LEU A 108 -13.53 16.87 -3.71
C LEU A 108 -12.38 17.60 -4.40
N ARG A 109 -12.42 17.73 -5.72
CA ARG A 109 -11.40 18.45 -6.49
C ARG A 109 -11.32 19.94 -6.22
N SER A 110 -12.44 20.56 -5.81
CA SER A 110 -12.45 21.98 -5.48
C SER A 110 -11.78 22.28 -4.14
N LEU A 111 -11.55 21.25 -3.29
CA LEU A 111 -10.89 21.39 -2.00
C LEU A 111 -9.36 21.49 -2.15
N ASP A 112 -8.76 22.22 -1.22
CA ASP A 112 -7.31 22.32 -1.09
C ASP A 112 -6.75 21.16 -0.27
N ALA A 113 -6.23 20.13 -0.91
CA ALA A 113 -5.62 18.96 -0.27
C ALA A 113 -4.38 19.29 0.59
N GLY A 114 -3.88 20.52 0.53
CA GLY A 114 -2.73 21.00 1.31
C GLY A 114 -3.09 21.83 2.53
N HIS A 115 -4.39 22.10 2.77
CA HIS A 115 -4.87 23.10 3.73
C HIS A 115 -4.47 22.80 5.18
N GLY A 116 -4.58 21.54 5.64
CA GLY A 116 -4.42 21.14 7.04
C GLY A 116 -2.98 20.85 7.48
N TYR A 117 -2.01 20.85 6.54
CA TYR A 117 -0.65 20.40 6.87
C TYR A 117 0.14 21.43 7.68
N THR A 118 0.61 21.04 8.88
CA THR A 118 1.43 21.86 9.76
C THR A 118 2.49 21.01 10.48
N ALA A 119 3.69 21.57 10.65
CA ALA A 119 4.80 20.96 11.38
C ALA A 119 5.04 21.61 12.76
N ASP A 120 4.32 22.69 13.09
CA ASP A 120 4.57 23.56 14.24
C ASP A 120 3.30 23.79 15.10
N GLY A 121 2.36 22.85 15.04
CA GLY A 121 1.12 22.93 15.83
C GLY A 121 0.15 24.03 15.39
N GLY A 122 0.14 24.32 14.09
CA GLY A 122 -0.83 25.26 13.51
C GLY A 122 -0.34 26.71 13.44
N GLN A 123 0.96 26.98 13.70
CA GLN A 123 1.51 28.32 13.55
C GLN A 123 1.74 28.68 12.08
N SER A 124 2.07 27.66 11.25
CA SER A 124 2.18 27.82 9.80
C SER A 124 1.58 26.63 9.05
N TYR A 125 1.17 26.89 7.81
CA TYR A 125 0.57 25.90 6.92
C TYR A 125 1.23 26.00 5.53
N PRO A 126 2.34 25.32 5.31
CA PRO A 126 3.21 25.55 4.14
C PRO A 126 2.60 25.16 2.81
N PHE A 127 1.52 24.35 2.80
CA PHE A 127 0.92 23.83 1.57
C PHE A 127 -0.46 24.42 1.25
N ARG A 128 -0.98 25.35 2.07
CA ARG A 128 -2.27 26.00 1.80
C ARG A 128 -2.27 26.70 0.44
N GLY A 129 -3.36 26.47 -0.31
CA GLY A 129 -3.53 26.99 -1.66
C GLY A 129 -2.78 26.22 -2.75
N GLN A 130 -1.98 25.22 -2.39
CA GLN A 130 -1.20 24.43 -3.33
C GLN A 130 -1.84 23.09 -3.70
N GLY A 131 -2.89 22.66 -2.96
CA GLY A 131 -3.54 21.37 -3.12
C GLY A 131 -4.82 21.39 -3.95
N ILE A 132 -5.29 22.56 -4.40
CA ILE A 132 -6.53 22.69 -5.17
C ILE A 132 -6.39 21.97 -6.52
N GLY A 133 -7.36 21.08 -6.83
CA GLY A 133 -7.33 20.28 -8.06
C GLY A 133 -6.38 19.11 -8.07
N LEU A 134 -5.67 18.83 -6.96
CA LEU A 134 -4.71 17.71 -6.88
C LEU A 134 -5.35 16.37 -6.52
N ILE A 135 -6.59 16.34 -6.03
CA ILE A 135 -7.31 15.09 -5.69
C ILE A 135 -7.75 14.38 -6.99
N PRO A 136 -7.12 13.27 -7.40
CA PRO A 136 -7.41 12.62 -8.67
C PRO A 136 -8.50 11.55 -8.52
N SER A 137 -9.13 11.18 -9.64
CA SER A 137 -9.87 9.92 -9.74
C SER A 137 -8.90 8.75 -10.00
N LEU A 138 -9.35 7.51 -9.68
CA LEU A 138 -8.62 6.30 -10.02
C LEU A 138 -8.37 6.21 -11.54
N ARG A 139 -9.36 6.59 -12.35
CA ARG A 139 -9.24 6.61 -13.82
C ARG A 139 -8.10 7.51 -14.29
N GLU A 140 -8.01 8.72 -13.73
CA GLU A 140 -6.92 9.66 -14.08
C GLU A 140 -5.55 9.14 -13.67
N VAL A 141 -5.43 8.52 -12.49
CA VAL A 141 -4.18 7.88 -12.07
C VAL A 141 -3.76 6.81 -13.08
N LEU A 142 -4.65 5.89 -13.44
CA LEU A 142 -4.34 4.80 -14.36
C LEU A 142 -4.02 5.27 -15.79
N GLN A 143 -4.63 6.38 -16.22
CA GLN A 143 -4.34 7.01 -17.52
C GLN A 143 -3.03 7.80 -17.50
N ALA A 144 -2.71 8.48 -16.39
CA ALA A 144 -1.46 9.23 -16.25
C ALA A 144 -0.23 8.31 -16.18
N PHE A 145 -0.42 7.06 -15.76
CA PHE A 145 0.64 6.06 -15.61
C PHE A 145 0.23 4.73 -16.30
N PRO A 146 0.20 4.67 -17.64
CA PRO A 146 -0.30 3.51 -18.37
C PRO A 146 0.50 2.23 -18.11
N GLU A 147 1.81 2.36 -17.83
CA GLU A 147 2.70 1.24 -17.49
C GLU A 147 2.92 1.10 -15.97
N GLY A 148 2.36 1.99 -15.16
CA GLY A 148 2.52 1.99 -13.71
C GLY A 148 1.81 0.81 -13.05
N HIS A 149 2.47 0.17 -12.10
CA HIS A 149 1.88 -0.85 -11.25
C HIS A 149 1.36 -0.24 -9.96
N PHE A 150 0.18 -0.69 -9.52
CA PHE A 150 -0.46 -0.16 -8.31
C PHE A 150 -0.97 -1.25 -7.38
N VAL A 151 -1.11 -0.90 -6.11
CA VAL A 151 -1.95 -1.59 -5.14
C VAL A 151 -3.03 -0.60 -4.71
N ILE A 152 -4.29 -0.95 -4.86
CA ILE A 152 -5.41 -0.16 -4.38
C ILE A 152 -5.76 -0.63 -2.97
N ASP A 153 -5.67 0.25 -1.97
CA ASP A 153 -6.31 0.05 -0.66
C ASP A 153 -7.76 0.56 -0.74
N GLN A 154 -8.72 -0.38 -0.82
CA GLN A 154 -10.13 -0.04 -0.82
C GLN A 154 -10.57 0.33 0.60
N LYS A 155 -10.88 1.61 0.82
CA LYS A 155 -11.17 2.15 2.15
C LYS A 155 -12.53 1.72 2.69
N ASP A 156 -13.56 1.67 1.86
CA ASP A 156 -14.87 1.19 2.28
C ASP A 156 -14.96 -0.35 2.24
N ARG A 157 -16.00 -0.89 2.86
CA ARG A 157 -16.27 -2.34 2.87
C ARG A 157 -17.42 -2.74 1.96
N SER A 158 -17.59 -2.01 0.85
CA SER A 158 -18.67 -2.21 -0.09
C SER A 158 -18.27 -3.12 -1.24
N PRO A 159 -18.93 -4.26 -1.46
CA PRO A 159 -18.77 -5.06 -2.67
C PRO A 159 -19.08 -4.29 -3.96
N ALA A 160 -19.97 -3.29 -3.89
CA ALA A 160 -20.27 -2.43 -5.03
C ALA A 160 -19.07 -1.58 -5.45
N THR A 161 -18.29 -1.06 -4.48
CA THR A 161 -17.02 -0.37 -4.76
C THR A 161 -15.99 -1.31 -5.37
N THR A 162 -15.88 -2.56 -4.87
CA THR A 162 -15.02 -3.58 -5.46
C THR A 162 -15.39 -3.85 -6.92
N GLN A 163 -16.69 -3.97 -7.22
CA GLN A 163 -17.17 -4.16 -8.59
C GLN A 163 -16.87 -2.94 -9.49
N LEU A 164 -17.01 -1.74 -8.95
CA LEU A 164 -16.69 -0.50 -9.68
C LEU A 164 -15.18 -0.41 -9.96
N ILE A 165 -14.31 -0.72 -8.99
CA ILE A 165 -12.86 -0.83 -9.19
C ILE A 165 -12.56 -1.81 -10.31
N ALA A 166 -13.10 -3.04 -10.25
CA ALA A 166 -12.89 -4.04 -11.28
C ALA A 166 -13.31 -3.55 -12.68
N SER A 167 -14.47 -2.89 -12.78
CA SER A 167 -14.96 -2.32 -14.05
C SER A 167 -14.03 -1.25 -14.61
N VAL A 168 -13.50 -0.36 -13.76
CA VAL A 168 -12.54 0.67 -14.19
C VAL A 168 -11.25 0.03 -14.67
N LEU A 169 -10.72 -0.95 -13.94
CA LEU A 169 -9.49 -1.68 -14.33
C LEU A 169 -9.65 -2.39 -15.66
N ASP A 170 -10.77 -3.10 -15.86
CA ASP A 170 -11.03 -3.83 -17.10
C ASP A 170 -11.24 -2.88 -18.30
N SER A 171 -11.94 -1.74 -18.08
CA SER A 171 -12.17 -0.72 -19.14
C SER A 171 -10.88 -0.07 -19.64
N LEU A 172 -9.82 -0.07 -18.81
CA LEU A 172 -8.51 0.51 -19.13
C LEU A 172 -7.44 -0.55 -19.40
N GLY A 173 -7.79 -1.85 -19.40
CA GLY A 173 -6.81 -2.93 -19.56
C GLY A 173 -5.78 -2.98 -18.42
N ALA A 174 -6.14 -2.49 -17.22
CA ALA A 174 -5.22 -2.31 -16.09
C ALA A 174 -5.19 -3.51 -15.12
N SER A 175 -6.08 -4.51 -15.28
CA SER A 175 -6.26 -5.64 -14.34
C SER A 175 -4.98 -6.43 -14.07
N GLY A 176 -4.07 -6.53 -15.04
CA GLY A 176 -2.79 -7.26 -14.88
C GLY A 176 -1.70 -6.50 -14.13
N ARG A 177 -1.87 -5.20 -13.88
CA ARG A 177 -0.86 -4.33 -13.23
C ARG A 177 -1.34 -3.70 -11.92
N VAL A 178 -2.56 -4.04 -11.48
CA VAL A 178 -3.16 -3.50 -10.25
C VAL A 178 -3.64 -4.62 -9.36
N CYS A 179 -3.18 -4.64 -8.10
CA CYS A 179 -3.68 -5.53 -7.05
C CYS A 179 -4.68 -4.79 -6.16
N LEU A 180 -5.64 -5.52 -5.60
CA LEU A 180 -6.56 -4.99 -4.59
C LEU A 180 -6.07 -5.36 -3.18
N GLY A 181 -5.98 -4.37 -2.29
CA GLY A 181 -5.85 -4.50 -0.85
C GLY A 181 -7.20 -4.18 -0.20
N ALA A 182 -7.82 -5.16 0.43
CA ALA A 182 -9.12 -5.00 1.08
C ALA A 182 -9.31 -6.09 2.15
N THR A 183 -10.51 -6.18 2.75
CA THR A 183 -10.84 -7.29 3.65
C THR A 183 -10.79 -8.64 2.92
N ALA A 184 -10.65 -9.73 3.66
CA ALA A 184 -10.58 -11.07 3.07
C ALA A 184 -11.80 -11.37 2.18
N GLU A 185 -13.00 -10.95 2.60
CA GLU A 185 -14.25 -11.14 1.88
C GLU A 185 -14.27 -10.35 0.56
N LEU A 186 -13.81 -9.10 0.58
CA LEU A 186 -13.74 -8.27 -0.62
C LEU A 186 -12.64 -8.73 -1.57
N ASN A 187 -11.50 -9.17 -1.05
CA ASN A 187 -10.44 -9.77 -1.85
C ASN A 187 -10.94 -11.04 -2.56
N ALA A 188 -11.67 -11.91 -1.85
CA ALA A 188 -12.29 -13.10 -2.45
C ALA A 188 -13.31 -12.68 -3.52
N HIS A 189 -14.21 -11.74 -3.20
CA HIS A 189 -15.17 -11.21 -4.16
C HIS A 189 -14.50 -10.63 -5.42
N TYR A 190 -13.40 -9.88 -5.26
CA TYR A 190 -12.64 -9.33 -6.38
C TYR A 190 -12.04 -10.40 -7.27
N LEU A 191 -11.52 -11.49 -6.68
CA LEU A 191 -10.96 -12.60 -7.44
C LEU A 191 -12.01 -13.39 -8.22
N ASP A 192 -13.26 -13.44 -7.69
CA ASP A 192 -14.38 -14.11 -8.34
C ASP A 192 -15.00 -13.30 -9.51
N ILE A 193 -14.73 -11.99 -9.59
CA ILE A 193 -15.19 -11.18 -10.72
C ILE A 193 -14.41 -11.59 -11.97
N PRO A 194 -15.07 -12.02 -13.06
CA PRO A 194 -14.39 -12.38 -14.30
C PRO A 194 -13.49 -11.23 -14.79
N ALA A 195 -12.22 -11.52 -15.05
CA ALA A 195 -11.29 -10.55 -15.61
C ALA A 195 -11.29 -10.61 -17.13
N ALA A 196 -11.28 -9.45 -17.78
CA ALA A 196 -11.30 -9.37 -19.24
C ALA A 196 -10.02 -9.91 -19.89
N SER A 197 -8.86 -9.82 -19.24
CA SER A 197 -7.59 -10.11 -19.91
C SER A 197 -6.43 -10.61 -19.03
N ALA A 198 -6.51 -10.62 -17.70
CA ALA A 198 -5.37 -10.97 -16.85
C ALA A 198 -5.80 -11.49 -15.48
N SER A 199 -4.91 -12.26 -14.83
CA SER A 199 -5.10 -12.71 -13.46
C SER A 199 -5.15 -11.51 -12.51
N ARG A 200 -6.15 -11.51 -11.63
CA ARG A 200 -6.26 -10.53 -10.54
C ARG A 200 -5.31 -10.92 -9.41
N CYS A 201 -4.83 -9.94 -8.67
CA CYS A 201 -4.00 -10.14 -7.48
C CYS A 201 -4.53 -9.36 -6.28
N THR A 202 -4.22 -9.84 -5.07
CA THR A 202 -4.68 -9.22 -3.83
C THR A 202 -3.56 -9.06 -2.82
N LEU A 203 -3.70 -8.05 -1.94
CA LEU A 203 -2.86 -7.81 -0.78
C LEU A 203 -3.71 -7.95 0.49
N ALA A 204 -3.19 -8.63 1.50
CA ALA A 204 -3.88 -8.82 2.76
C ALA A 204 -3.91 -7.54 3.59
N GLU A 205 -5.06 -7.22 4.20
CA GLU A 205 -5.16 -6.15 5.19
C GLU A 205 -4.42 -6.50 6.50
N PRO A 206 -4.06 -5.51 7.36
CA PRO A 206 -3.28 -5.75 8.58
C PRO A 206 -3.88 -6.78 9.54
N ARG A 207 -5.23 -6.83 9.67
CA ARG A 207 -5.92 -7.82 10.53
C ARG A 207 -5.72 -9.25 10.02
N GLN A 208 -5.78 -9.42 8.71
CA GLN A 208 -5.58 -10.72 8.08
C GLN A 208 -4.11 -11.15 8.16
N ILE A 209 -3.16 -10.23 7.96
CA ILE A 209 -1.73 -10.50 8.17
C ILE A 209 -1.49 -10.98 9.60
N LYS A 210 -2.01 -10.25 10.60
CA LYS A 210 -1.92 -10.68 12.01
C LYS A 210 -2.49 -12.07 12.23
N ARG A 211 -3.65 -12.37 11.66
CA ARG A 211 -4.28 -13.71 11.74
C ARG A 211 -3.40 -14.76 11.09
N CYS A 212 -2.90 -14.53 9.88
CA CYS A 212 -1.97 -15.41 9.18
C CYS A 212 -0.76 -15.74 10.04
N LEU A 213 -0.07 -14.72 10.60
CA LEU A 213 1.13 -14.92 11.41
C LEU A 213 0.85 -15.76 12.67
N ILE A 214 -0.28 -15.52 13.36
CA ILE A 214 -0.70 -16.29 14.54
C ILE A 214 -0.98 -17.75 14.15
N ASP A 215 -1.78 -17.97 13.13
CA ASP A 215 -2.14 -19.30 12.66
C ASP A 215 -0.89 -20.07 12.20
N TYR A 216 0.05 -19.38 11.52
CA TYR A 216 1.29 -20.00 11.06
C TYR A 216 2.26 -20.35 12.21
N ILE A 217 2.33 -19.53 13.26
CA ILE A 217 3.09 -19.88 14.48
C ILE A 217 2.53 -21.17 15.08
N GLY A 218 1.20 -21.31 15.10
CA GLY A 218 0.52 -22.49 15.68
C GLY A 218 0.62 -23.77 14.83
N SER A 219 0.69 -23.65 13.50
CA SER A 219 0.56 -24.81 12.59
C SER A 219 1.68 -24.94 11.54
N GLY A 220 2.53 -23.95 11.35
CA GLY A 220 3.55 -23.98 10.28
C GLY A 220 4.53 -25.15 10.34
N TRP A 221 4.68 -25.78 11.52
CA TRP A 221 5.46 -27.00 11.73
C TRP A 221 4.85 -28.24 11.05
N THR A 222 3.56 -28.23 10.71
CA THR A 222 2.88 -29.36 10.02
C THR A 222 3.32 -29.48 8.56
N GLY A 223 3.91 -28.46 7.98
CA GLY A 223 4.30 -28.42 6.58
C GLY A 223 3.32 -27.64 5.69
N GLU A 224 2.16 -27.26 6.21
CA GLU A 224 1.10 -26.59 5.47
C GLU A 224 1.11 -25.07 5.69
N LEU A 225 0.61 -24.32 4.70
CA LEU A 225 0.32 -22.89 4.83
C LEU A 225 -1.14 -22.74 5.29
N PRO A 226 -1.41 -22.05 6.43
CA PRO A 226 -2.79 -21.79 6.85
C PRO A 226 -3.58 -21.05 5.77
N ALA A 227 -4.89 -21.35 5.67
CA ALA A 227 -5.79 -20.69 4.72
C ALA A 227 -5.80 -19.14 4.89
N SER A 228 -5.60 -18.66 6.12
CA SER A 228 -5.48 -17.22 6.40
C SER A 228 -4.25 -16.53 5.74
N CYS A 229 -3.27 -17.32 5.27
CA CYS A 229 -2.07 -16.84 4.59
C CYS A 229 -2.11 -17.06 3.07
N ALA A 230 -2.99 -17.94 2.58
CA ALA A 230 -2.93 -18.44 1.22
C ALA A 230 -3.59 -17.50 0.20
N GLY A 231 -3.09 -17.53 -1.05
CA GLY A 231 -3.71 -16.89 -2.21
C GLY A 231 -3.58 -15.36 -2.27
N GLN A 232 -2.77 -14.74 -1.40
CA GLN A 232 -2.61 -13.29 -1.36
C GLN A 232 -1.21 -12.86 -0.95
N SER A 233 -0.85 -11.63 -1.28
CA SER A 233 0.41 -11.03 -0.86
C SER A 233 0.31 -10.51 0.57
N LEU A 234 1.39 -10.61 1.32
CA LEU A 234 1.48 -10.26 2.74
C LEU A 234 2.53 -9.17 2.96
N THR A 235 2.18 -8.08 3.64
CA THR A 235 3.16 -7.08 4.09
C THR A 235 3.42 -7.29 5.57
N VAL A 236 4.54 -7.92 5.92
CA VAL A 236 4.91 -8.19 7.31
C VAL A 236 5.79 -7.07 7.87
N PRO A 237 5.74 -6.82 9.20
CA PRO A 237 6.60 -5.81 9.82
C PRO A 237 8.08 -6.25 9.78
N ASP A 238 9.03 -5.30 9.70
CA ASP A 238 10.47 -5.58 9.92
C ASP A 238 10.72 -5.78 11.42
N ALA A 239 10.46 -6.98 11.91
CA ALA A 239 10.52 -7.30 13.32
C ALA A 239 11.28 -8.60 13.61
N ALA A 240 12.02 -8.63 14.71
CA ALA A 240 12.73 -9.82 15.17
C ALA A 240 11.77 -11.01 15.44
N LEU A 241 10.50 -10.72 15.74
CA LEU A 241 9.46 -11.73 15.96
C LEU A 241 9.22 -12.62 14.74
N LEU A 242 9.53 -12.18 13.53
CA LEU A 242 9.41 -13.02 12.32
C LEU A 242 10.28 -14.29 12.41
N ARG A 243 11.36 -14.26 13.19
CA ARG A 243 12.20 -15.43 13.45
C ARG A 243 11.48 -16.55 14.21
N LEU A 244 10.31 -16.26 14.80
CA LEU A 244 9.45 -17.25 15.44
C LEU A 244 8.58 -18.03 14.44
N LEU A 245 8.48 -17.54 13.20
CA LEU A 245 7.76 -18.24 12.13
C LEU A 245 8.55 -19.49 11.74
N TRP A 246 7.87 -20.61 11.64
CA TRP A 246 8.47 -21.88 11.23
C TRP A 246 9.16 -21.76 9.88
N GLY A 247 10.47 -22.01 9.84
CA GLY A 247 11.25 -21.97 8.62
C GLY A 247 11.40 -20.57 8.01
N TRP A 248 11.29 -19.52 8.82
CA TRP A 248 11.56 -18.15 8.36
C TRP A 248 13.05 -17.98 7.99
N PRO A 249 13.39 -17.26 6.91
CA PRO A 249 12.49 -16.68 5.92
C PRO A 249 12.07 -17.67 4.81
N GLY A 250 12.96 -18.57 4.39
CA GLY A 250 12.87 -19.31 3.15
C GLY A 250 11.60 -20.15 3.02
N THR A 251 11.34 -21.06 3.98
CA THR A 251 10.18 -21.96 3.90
C THR A 251 8.86 -21.19 3.94
N PHE A 252 8.77 -20.13 4.77
CA PHE A 252 7.58 -19.30 4.82
C PHE A 252 7.32 -18.62 3.47
N ILE A 253 8.35 -17.97 2.91
CA ILE A 253 8.27 -17.27 1.62
C ILE A 253 7.91 -18.25 0.49
N GLU A 254 8.57 -19.42 0.43
CA GLU A 254 8.26 -20.44 -0.58
C GLU A 254 6.79 -20.90 -0.53
N ARG A 255 6.25 -21.10 0.67
CA ARG A 255 4.84 -21.51 0.83
C ARG A 255 3.86 -20.41 0.40
N VAL A 256 4.13 -19.16 0.76
CA VAL A 256 3.30 -18.03 0.32
C VAL A 256 3.35 -17.92 -1.22
N ARG A 257 4.52 -18.02 -1.83
CA ARG A 257 4.69 -18.01 -3.29
C ARG A 257 3.97 -19.18 -3.97
N ALA A 258 4.07 -20.38 -3.39
CA ALA A 258 3.37 -21.56 -3.92
C ALA A 258 1.85 -21.41 -3.87
N SER A 259 1.32 -20.56 -2.99
CA SER A 259 -0.11 -20.23 -2.94
C SER A 259 -0.51 -19.07 -3.87
N GLY A 260 0.44 -18.48 -4.61
CA GLY A 260 0.19 -17.35 -5.53
C GLY A 260 0.41 -15.97 -4.92
N GLY A 261 0.89 -15.88 -3.67
CA GLY A 261 1.17 -14.62 -2.98
C GLY A 261 2.64 -14.19 -3.06
N LYS A 262 2.91 -12.98 -2.56
CA LYS A 262 4.25 -12.41 -2.36
C LYS A 262 4.43 -12.01 -0.90
N VAL A 263 5.68 -11.92 -0.43
CA VAL A 263 6.02 -11.44 0.92
C VAL A 263 6.78 -10.14 0.82
N TYR A 264 6.15 -9.08 1.29
CA TYR A 264 6.73 -7.76 1.45
C TYR A 264 7.10 -7.50 2.91
N VAL A 265 8.08 -6.63 3.14
CA VAL A 265 8.42 -6.13 4.48
C VAL A 265 8.23 -4.63 4.52
N TRP A 266 7.56 -4.14 5.58
CA TRP A 266 7.44 -2.69 5.81
C TRP A 266 8.73 -2.17 6.46
N THR A 267 9.39 -1.22 5.82
CA THR A 267 10.52 -0.50 6.40
C THR A 267 10.72 0.87 5.76
N ASP A 268 11.07 1.86 6.60
CA ASP A 268 11.45 3.22 6.17
C ASP A 268 12.97 3.44 6.26
N ASP A 269 13.72 2.41 6.65
CA ASP A 269 15.18 2.47 6.77
C ASP A 269 15.86 1.95 5.49
N PRO A 270 16.53 2.81 4.70
CA PRO A 270 17.22 2.41 3.48
C PRO A 270 18.34 1.38 3.75
N ALA A 271 18.95 1.38 4.95
CA ALA A 271 19.96 0.41 5.31
C ALA A 271 19.40 -1.03 5.42
N ARG A 272 18.08 -1.19 5.55
CA ARG A 272 17.40 -2.49 5.60
C ARG A 272 17.17 -3.12 4.23
N VAL A 273 17.19 -2.34 3.15
CA VAL A 273 16.85 -2.83 1.79
C VAL A 273 17.74 -4.00 1.38
N ALA A 274 19.06 -3.84 1.40
CA ALA A 274 20.00 -4.88 1.00
C ALA A 274 19.92 -6.13 1.90
N PRO A 275 19.92 -6.03 3.25
CA PRO A 275 19.70 -7.17 4.13
C PRO A 275 18.39 -7.91 3.90
N LEU A 276 17.28 -7.19 3.72
CA LEU A 276 15.96 -7.80 3.47
C LEU A 276 15.91 -8.51 2.10
N ARG A 277 16.46 -7.88 1.07
CA ARG A 277 16.59 -8.51 -0.26
C ARG A 277 17.40 -9.79 -0.19
N ALA A 278 18.47 -9.83 0.61
CA ALA A 278 19.30 -11.03 0.82
C ALA A 278 18.56 -12.17 1.53
N LEU A 279 17.44 -11.91 2.22
CA LEU A 279 16.57 -12.95 2.77
C LEU A 279 15.71 -13.63 1.69
N GLY A 280 15.62 -13.04 0.49
CA GLY A 280 14.79 -13.52 -0.61
C GLY A 280 13.33 -13.10 -0.53
N ILE A 281 12.99 -12.03 0.22
CA ILE A 281 11.64 -11.44 0.19
C ILE A 281 11.33 -10.87 -1.21
N ASP A 282 10.04 -10.67 -1.50
CA ASP A 282 9.59 -10.19 -2.82
C ASP A 282 9.68 -8.68 -2.99
N GLY A 283 9.75 -7.93 -1.90
CA GLY A 283 9.88 -6.48 -1.95
C GLY A 283 9.71 -5.82 -0.59
N ILE A 284 9.73 -4.51 -0.59
CA ILE A 284 9.47 -3.68 0.59
C ILE A 284 8.32 -2.71 0.31
N LEU A 285 7.58 -2.36 1.36
CA LEU A 285 6.62 -1.26 1.39
C LEU A 285 7.20 -0.16 2.29
N THR A 286 7.17 1.09 1.83
CA THR A 286 7.81 2.21 2.54
C THR A 286 7.07 3.54 2.37
N ASP A 287 7.10 4.36 3.44
CA ASP A 287 6.72 5.77 3.41
C ASP A 287 7.85 6.68 2.87
N ARG A 288 9.04 6.13 2.65
CA ARG A 288 10.26 6.89 2.36
C ARG A 288 10.93 6.43 1.06
N ILE A 289 10.11 6.25 0.01
CA ILE A 289 10.62 5.77 -1.29
C ILE A 289 11.76 6.64 -1.85
N GLU A 290 11.75 7.93 -1.56
CA GLU A 290 12.77 8.88 -1.98
C GLU A 290 14.16 8.60 -1.37
N LEU A 291 14.22 7.82 -0.28
CA LEU A 291 15.46 7.38 0.36
C LEU A 291 15.94 6.01 -0.13
N MET A 292 15.08 5.25 -0.85
CA MET A 292 15.36 3.87 -1.23
C MET A 292 16.12 3.75 -2.57
N SER A 293 16.23 4.83 -3.33
CA SER A 293 16.87 4.84 -4.66
C SER A 293 18.37 4.55 -4.62
N GLU A 294 19.06 4.90 -3.53
CA GLU A 294 20.50 4.60 -3.35
C GLU A 294 20.78 3.10 -3.17
N ALA A 295 19.74 2.31 -2.88
CA ALA A 295 19.83 0.85 -2.73
C ALA A 295 19.68 0.09 -4.06
N LYS A 296 19.50 0.78 -5.19
CA LYS A 296 19.45 0.15 -6.51
C LYS A 296 20.86 -0.30 -6.90
N PRO A 297 21.13 -1.60 -7.15
CA PRO A 297 22.44 -2.01 -7.65
C PRO A 297 22.71 -1.30 -8.98
N PRO A 298 23.99 -0.96 -9.28
CA PRO A 298 24.32 -0.41 -10.58
C PRO A 298 23.81 -1.37 -11.66
N SER A 299 23.10 -0.84 -12.63
CA SER A 299 22.68 -1.60 -13.81
C SER A 299 23.93 -2.18 -14.46
N LEU A 300 24.02 -3.52 -14.54
CA LEU A 300 25.05 -4.25 -15.30
C LEU A 300 24.95 -3.94 -16.79
#